data_8ba2548430a0b0934bc2c7a366c686ec
#
_entry.id   8ba2548430a0b0934bc2c7a366c686ec
#
_cell.length_a   1.000
_cell.length_b   1.000
_cell.length_c   1.000
_cell.angle_alpha   90.00
_cell.angle_beta   90.00
_cell.angle_gamma   90.00
#
_symmetry.space_group_name_H-M   'P 1'
#
loop_
_entity.id
_entity.type
_entity.pdbx_description
1 polymer ?
#
loop_
_entity_poly.entity_id
_entity_poly.type
_entity_poly.pdbx_seq_one_letter_code
_entity_poly.pdbx_strand_id
1 'polypeptide(L)'
;RRGAKNVTIVYHKTDAEISAFPSEYEAAAAEGVQFRFLRQPIAYFNKKQMRAVKNIRRPASPADETELAGLLLQNITKTETGEFIAEGGQEVLPCDCVILAVGQKPAARIVTSTKGIQVDQQGFVITRDRPYGMTTRAGVFSSGDVVHGPATVVLAMKESKKVAAGIAQYVDAKKLLEDCTMDETIL
;
A
#
# COMPACT_ATOMS: atom_id res chain seq x y z
N ARG A 1 -20.99 9.58 7.60
CA ARG A 1 -22.26 8.86 7.26
C ARG A 1 -22.64 7.78 8.27
N ARG A 2 -21.72 7.29 9.10
CA ARG A 2 -21.96 6.22 10.09
C ARG A 2 -22.08 6.73 11.54
N GLY A 3 -22.21 8.05 11.73
CA GLY A 3 -22.42 8.65 13.05
C GLY A 3 -21.15 9.06 13.81
N ALA A 4 -19.98 8.94 13.24
CA ALA A 4 -18.77 9.56 13.79
C ALA A 4 -18.94 11.09 13.79
N LYS A 5 -18.70 11.75 14.94
CA LYS A 5 -18.85 13.20 15.07
C LYS A 5 -17.70 13.97 14.41
N ASN A 6 -16.49 13.45 14.59
CA ASN A 6 -15.27 14.03 14.04
C ASN A 6 -14.48 12.92 13.34
N VAL A 7 -14.11 13.16 12.11
CA VAL A 7 -13.25 12.26 11.34
C VAL A 7 -12.03 13.06 10.88
N THR A 8 -10.84 12.55 11.18
CA THR A 8 -9.58 13.18 10.80
C THR A 8 -8.70 12.18 10.07
N ILE A 9 -8.23 12.55 8.88
CA ILE A 9 -7.19 11.81 8.15
C ILE A 9 -5.84 12.44 8.50
N VAL A 10 -4.93 11.61 9.01
CA VAL A 10 -3.55 11.99 9.31
C VAL A 10 -2.65 11.45 8.21
N TYR A 11 -1.88 12.33 7.57
CA TYR A 11 -1.03 11.96 6.45
C TYR A 11 0.38 12.56 6.61
N HIS A 12 1.40 11.74 6.37
CA HIS A 12 2.79 12.12 6.63
C HIS A 12 3.42 12.99 5.54
N LYS A 13 2.76 13.17 4.40
CA LYS A 13 3.21 14.04 3.30
C LYS A 13 2.31 15.26 3.16
N THR A 14 2.54 16.04 2.11
CA THR A 14 1.73 17.21 1.76
C THR A 14 0.39 16.80 1.11
N ASP A 15 -0.53 17.73 0.98
CA ASP A 15 -1.79 17.57 0.26
C ASP A 15 -1.58 17.25 -1.23
N ALA A 16 -0.57 17.85 -1.86
CA ALA A 16 -0.23 17.58 -3.26
C ALA A 16 0.27 16.13 -3.51
N GLU A 17 0.70 15.45 -2.45
CA GLU A 17 1.26 14.09 -2.53
C GLU A 17 0.30 13.02 -1.97
N ILE A 18 -0.96 13.41 -1.70
CA ILE A 18 -1.96 12.44 -1.24
C ILE A 18 -2.25 11.41 -2.33
N SER A 19 -2.25 10.14 -1.94
CA SER A 19 -2.48 9.01 -2.87
C SER A 19 -3.94 8.74 -3.18
N ALA A 20 -4.87 9.45 -2.56
CA ALA A 20 -6.30 9.35 -2.84
C ALA A 20 -6.64 9.94 -4.22
N PHE A 21 -7.67 9.40 -4.86
CA PHE A 21 -8.20 10.03 -6.07
C PHE A 21 -8.77 11.43 -5.74
N PRO A 22 -8.59 12.44 -6.62
CA PRO A 22 -9.12 13.79 -6.37
C PRO A 22 -10.59 13.83 -5.99
N SER A 23 -11.42 13.04 -6.68
CA SER A 23 -12.86 12.94 -6.40
C SER A 23 -13.18 12.36 -5.03
N GLU A 24 -12.35 11.43 -4.51
CA GLU A 24 -12.52 10.86 -3.16
C GLU A 24 -12.09 11.87 -2.08
N TYR A 25 -10.99 12.59 -2.34
CA TYR A 25 -10.53 13.66 -1.47
C TYR A 25 -11.56 14.77 -1.33
N GLU A 26 -12.08 15.26 -2.47
CA GLU A 26 -13.12 16.31 -2.51
C GLU A 26 -14.41 15.86 -1.82
N ALA A 27 -14.85 14.63 -2.07
CA ALA A 27 -16.04 14.08 -1.42
C ALA A 27 -15.87 13.96 0.09
N ALA A 28 -14.72 13.51 0.58
CA ALA A 28 -14.42 13.43 2.00
C ALA A 28 -14.39 14.82 2.65
N ALA A 29 -13.76 15.79 2.01
CA ALA A 29 -13.73 17.19 2.49
C ALA A 29 -15.14 17.80 2.55
N ALA A 30 -15.97 17.57 1.53
CA ALA A 30 -17.35 18.02 1.48
C ALA A 30 -18.22 17.40 2.59
N GLU A 31 -17.89 16.19 3.05
CA GLU A 31 -18.54 15.53 4.19
C GLU A 31 -18.00 15.99 5.56
N GLY A 32 -17.07 16.94 5.59
CA GLY A 32 -16.50 17.52 6.81
C GLY A 32 -15.34 16.73 7.41
N VAL A 33 -14.73 15.82 6.65
CA VAL A 33 -13.50 15.13 7.09
C VAL A 33 -12.36 16.14 7.17
N GLN A 34 -11.66 16.17 8.30
CA GLN A 34 -10.50 17.01 8.50
C GLN A 34 -9.24 16.31 8.02
N PHE A 35 -8.31 17.06 7.41
CA PHE A 35 -7.03 16.52 6.97
C PHE A 35 -5.90 17.18 7.77
N ARG A 36 -4.98 16.35 8.27
CA ARG A 36 -3.76 16.76 8.96
C ARG A 36 -2.56 16.25 8.20
N PHE A 37 -2.04 17.09 7.34
CA PHE A 37 -0.84 16.82 6.54
C PHE A 37 0.43 17.05 7.34
N LEU A 38 1.53 16.48 6.89
CA LEU A 38 2.86 16.58 7.52
C LEU A 38 2.81 16.16 9.00
N ARG A 39 2.08 15.09 9.27
CA ARG A 39 1.94 14.51 10.61
C ARG A 39 2.15 13.00 10.54
N GLN A 40 3.06 12.50 11.36
CA GLN A 40 3.35 11.08 11.47
C GLN A 40 2.87 10.53 12.80
N PRO A 41 1.98 9.56 12.82
CA PRO A 41 1.63 8.83 14.03
C PRO A 41 2.84 8.08 14.59
N ILE A 42 3.13 8.24 15.86
CA ILE A 42 4.28 7.60 16.52
C ILE A 42 3.91 6.76 17.74
N ALA A 43 2.76 7.05 18.39
CA ALA A 43 2.31 6.26 19.52
C ALA A 43 0.79 6.39 19.73
N TYR A 44 0.20 5.36 20.31
CA TYR A 44 -1.17 5.36 20.81
C TYR A 44 -1.19 5.71 22.29
N PHE A 45 -2.16 6.51 22.71
CA PHE A 45 -2.40 6.78 24.12
C PHE A 45 -3.71 6.14 24.57
N ASN A 46 -3.63 5.42 25.67
CA ASN A 46 -4.81 4.97 26.40
C ASN A 46 -5.33 6.08 27.34
N LYS A 47 -6.51 5.87 27.92
CA LYS A 47 -7.13 6.86 28.82
C LYS A 47 -6.25 7.19 30.03
N LYS A 48 -5.52 6.22 30.59
CA LYS A 48 -4.59 6.45 31.71
C LYS A 48 -3.47 7.40 31.33
N GLN A 49 -2.81 7.15 30.19
CA GLN A 49 -1.74 8.00 29.67
C GLN A 49 -2.24 9.40 29.30
N MET A 50 -3.43 9.50 28.68
CA MET A 50 -4.06 10.77 28.33
C MET A 50 -4.38 11.61 29.58
N ARG A 51 -4.77 11.00 30.67
CA ARG A 51 -4.97 11.68 31.95
C ARG A 51 -3.69 12.30 32.50
N ALA A 52 -2.58 11.58 32.39
CA ALA A 52 -1.25 12.11 32.79
C ALA A 52 -0.89 13.36 32.00
N VAL A 53 -1.09 13.33 30.67
CA VAL A 53 -0.86 14.50 29.80
C VAL A 53 -1.77 15.69 30.18
N LYS A 54 -3.01 15.44 30.58
CA LYS A 54 -3.99 16.47 30.97
C LYS A 54 -3.94 16.84 32.45
N ASN A 55 -2.98 16.29 33.24
CA ASN A 55 -2.86 16.50 34.69
C ASN A 55 -4.13 16.15 35.48
N ILE A 56 -4.89 15.15 35.05
CA ILE A 56 -6.10 14.70 35.72
C ILE A 56 -5.75 13.80 36.91
N ARG A 57 -5.99 14.26 38.14
CA ARG A 57 -5.62 13.58 39.40
C ARG A 57 -6.52 12.42 39.84
N ARG A 58 -7.61 12.13 39.12
CA ARG A 58 -8.51 11.01 39.46
C ARG A 58 -7.77 9.67 39.20
N PRO A 59 -7.91 8.66 40.12
CA PRO A 59 -7.33 7.32 39.86
C PRO A 59 -7.84 6.72 38.55
N ALA A 60 -6.93 6.04 37.82
CA ALA A 60 -7.28 5.31 36.61
C ALA A 60 -8.03 4.03 36.96
N SER A 61 -9.01 3.66 36.20
CA SER A 61 -9.70 2.35 36.26
C SER A 61 -8.94 1.33 35.39
N PRO A 62 -9.14 0.01 35.58
CA PRO A 62 -8.57 -1.01 34.69
C PRO A 62 -8.95 -0.80 33.20
N ALA A 63 -10.17 -0.35 32.93
CA ALA A 63 -10.62 -0.02 31.57
C ALA A 63 -9.80 1.14 30.94
N ASP A 64 -9.31 2.08 31.75
CA ASP A 64 -8.49 3.18 31.26
C ASP A 64 -7.13 2.73 30.68
N GLU A 65 -6.68 1.51 30.98
CA GLU A 65 -5.43 0.96 30.46
C GLU A 65 -5.59 0.34 29.07
N THR A 66 -6.80 -0.08 28.71
CA THR A 66 -7.09 -0.77 27.45
C THR A 66 -7.79 0.10 26.42
N GLU A 67 -8.52 1.15 26.86
CA GLU A 67 -9.26 2.00 25.95
C GLU A 67 -8.39 3.08 25.32
N LEU A 68 -8.45 3.17 23.99
CA LEU A 68 -7.81 4.23 23.22
C LEU A 68 -8.38 5.60 23.61
N ALA A 69 -7.52 6.60 23.72
CA ALA A 69 -7.89 7.97 24.04
C ALA A 69 -7.18 9.02 23.18
N GLY A 70 -6.17 8.64 22.43
CA GLY A 70 -5.48 9.57 21.57
C GLY A 70 -4.35 8.95 20.77
N LEU A 71 -3.86 9.73 19.83
CA LEU A 71 -2.76 9.41 18.93
C LEU A 71 -1.69 10.50 19.08
N LEU A 72 -0.45 10.11 19.36
CA LEU A 72 0.68 11.02 19.38
C LEU A 72 1.19 11.20 17.96
N LEU A 73 1.25 12.44 17.52
CA LEU A 73 1.70 12.84 16.20
C LEU A 73 3.01 13.60 16.29
N GLN A 74 3.96 13.24 15.46
CA GLN A 74 5.20 13.98 15.21
C GLN A 74 5.00 14.92 14.02
N ASN A 75 5.41 16.16 14.16
CA ASN A 75 5.47 17.10 13.04
C ASN A 75 6.55 16.69 12.05
N ILE A 76 6.23 16.79 10.77
CA ILE A 76 7.12 16.46 9.66
C ILE A 76 7.34 17.71 8.83
N THR A 77 8.55 17.92 8.39
CA THR A 77 8.92 18.98 7.45
C THR A 77 9.46 18.36 6.18
N LYS A 78 9.06 18.91 5.03
CA LYS A 78 9.64 18.54 3.73
C LYS A 78 10.84 19.44 3.48
N THR A 79 12.01 18.84 3.29
CA THR A 79 13.26 19.57 2.98
C THR A 79 13.24 20.10 1.54
N GLU A 80 14.18 20.98 1.21
CA GLU A 80 14.40 21.46 -0.17
C GLU A 80 14.78 20.32 -1.12
N THR A 81 15.39 19.25 -0.59
CA THR A 81 15.73 18.05 -1.36
C THR A 81 14.53 17.10 -1.57
N GLY A 82 13.37 17.44 -0.99
CA GLY A 82 12.13 16.66 -1.09
C GLY A 82 12.00 15.53 -0.08
N GLU A 83 12.93 15.39 0.86
CA GLU A 83 12.87 14.41 1.94
C GLU A 83 11.91 14.87 3.06
N PHE A 84 11.29 13.90 3.72
CA PHE A 84 10.42 14.16 4.88
C PHE A 84 11.15 13.82 6.16
N ILE A 85 11.43 14.83 6.97
CA ILE A 85 12.15 14.67 8.25
C ILE A 85 11.25 15.01 9.43
N ALA A 86 11.48 14.34 10.57
CA ALA A 86 10.84 14.68 11.82
C ALA A 86 11.43 16.00 12.35
N GLU A 87 10.66 17.06 12.34
CA GLU A 87 11.10 18.37 12.81
C GLU A 87 9.95 19.06 13.55
N GLY A 88 10.31 19.82 14.58
CA GLY A 88 9.34 20.51 15.41
C GLY A 88 8.75 19.64 16.52
N GLY A 89 7.63 20.11 17.07
CA GLY A 89 7.00 19.51 18.23
C GLY A 89 6.19 18.26 17.93
N GLN A 90 5.70 17.68 19.01
CA GLN A 90 4.71 16.60 18.98
C GLN A 90 3.37 17.13 19.46
N GLU A 91 2.30 16.58 18.94
CA GLU A 91 0.94 16.89 19.38
C GLU A 91 0.15 15.61 19.68
N VAL A 92 -0.76 15.69 20.62
CA VAL A 92 -1.70 14.58 20.93
C VAL A 92 -3.04 14.91 20.27
N LEU A 93 -3.45 14.06 19.34
CA LEU A 93 -4.78 14.10 18.75
C LEU A 93 -5.72 13.20 19.55
N PRO A 94 -6.68 13.75 20.31
CA PRO A 94 -7.66 12.94 21.02
C PRO A 94 -8.54 12.16 20.04
N CYS A 95 -8.69 10.85 20.26
CA CYS A 95 -9.54 9.99 19.44
C CYS A 95 -9.93 8.74 20.24
N ASP A 96 -11.05 8.15 19.88
CA ASP A 96 -11.58 6.90 20.44
C ASP A 96 -11.47 5.72 19.46
N CYS A 97 -11.16 6.00 18.21
CA CYS A 97 -10.95 4.99 17.17
C CYS A 97 -9.81 5.42 16.24
N VAL A 98 -8.96 4.47 15.83
CA VAL A 98 -7.95 4.66 14.80
C VAL A 98 -8.08 3.57 13.76
N ILE A 99 -8.18 3.98 12.50
CA ILE A 99 -8.20 3.08 11.35
C ILE A 99 -6.86 3.22 10.61
N LEU A 100 -6.14 2.10 10.50
CA LEU A 100 -4.88 2.06 9.75
C LEU A 100 -5.16 1.90 8.26
N ALA A 101 -4.86 2.92 7.48
CA ALA A 101 -4.98 2.95 6.03
C ALA A 101 -3.60 3.26 5.38
N VAL A 102 -2.55 2.56 5.85
CA VAL A 102 -1.15 2.81 5.51
C VAL A 102 -0.70 2.18 4.18
N GLY A 103 -1.63 1.66 3.38
CA GLY A 103 -1.35 0.92 2.16
C GLY A 103 -0.89 -0.51 2.41
N GLN A 104 -0.56 -1.19 1.32
CA GLN A 104 -0.10 -2.58 1.34
C GLN A 104 1.20 -2.69 0.56
N LYS A 105 2.06 -3.61 0.99
CA LYS A 105 3.24 -4.03 0.24
C LYS A 105 3.03 -5.47 -0.23
N PRO A 106 3.59 -5.86 -1.38
CA PRO A 106 3.50 -7.24 -1.82
C PRO A 106 4.12 -8.17 -0.77
N ALA A 107 3.41 -9.24 -0.42
CA ALA A 107 3.96 -10.33 0.40
C ALA A 107 4.85 -11.22 -0.49
N ALA A 108 5.94 -10.66 -0.97
CA ALA A 108 6.79 -11.25 -2.01
C ALA A 108 7.58 -12.50 -1.54
N ARG A 109 7.44 -12.95 -0.29
CA ARG A 109 8.24 -14.05 0.26
C ARG A 109 8.17 -15.32 -0.59
N ILE A 110 6.97 -15.72 -1.03
CA ILE A 110 6.80 -16.92 -1.88
C ILE A 110 7.49 -16.71 -3.22
N VAL A 111 7.35 -15.52 -3.81
CA VAL A 111 7.92 -15.18 -5.12
C VAL A 111 9.44 -15.09 -5.04
N THR A 112 9.99 -14.39 -4.05
CA THR A 112 11.44 -14.23 -3.88
C THR A 112 12.15 -15.52 -3.52
N SER A 113 11.47 -16.47 -2.87
CA SER A 113 12.00 -17.80 -2.58
C SER A 113 11.92 -18.76 -3.77
N THR A 114 11.17 -18.42 -4.82
CA THR A 114 11.04 -19.27 -6.02
C THR A 114 12.19 -19.00 -6.99
N LYS A 115 13.01 -20.01 -7.23
CA LYS A 115 14.18 -19.90 -8.13
C LYS A 115 13.77 -19.41 -9.52
N GLY A 116 14.45 -18.37 -9.99
CA GLY A 116 14.29 -17.81 -11.33
C GLY A 116 13.21 -16.73 -11.47
N ILE A 117 12.44 -16.43 -10.42
CA ILE A 117 11.53 -15.27 -10.40
C ILE A 117 12.21 -14.14 -9.65
N GLN A 118 12.31 -12.99 -10.28
CA GLN A 118 12.88 -11.77 -9.69
C GLN A 118 11.78 -10.77 -9.37
N VAL A 119 12.05 -9.96 -8.37
CA VAL A 119 11.24 -8.81 -7.99
C VAL A 119 12.09 -7.54 -8.02
N ASP A 120 11.44 -6.40 -8.15
CA ASP A 120 12.08 -5.10 -8.05
C ASP A 120 12.42 -4.73 -6.59
N GLN A 121 12.97 -3.53 -6.39
CA GLN A 121 13.34 -3.01 -5.06
C GLN A 121 12.14 -2.83 -4.12
N GLN A 122 10.93 -2.74 -4.67
CA GLN A 122 9.68 -2.56 -3.93
C GLN A 122 8.98 -3.90 -3.63
N GLY A 123 9.47 -5.00 -4.22
CA GLY A 123 8.94 -6.35 -4.06
C GLY A 123 7.90 -6.76 -5.11
N PHE A 124 7.74 -5.98 -6.20
CA PHE A 124 6.86 -6.34 -7.31
C PHE A 124 7.54 -7.29 -8.29
N VAL A 125 6.77 -8.20 -8.86
CA VAL A 125 7.28 -9.19 -9.83
C VAL A 125 7.69 -8.50 -11.10
N ILE A 126 8.94 -8.75 -11.55
CA ILE A 126 9.42 -8.26 -12.83
C ILE A 126 8.87 -9.13 -13.96
N THR A 127 8.20 -8.48 -14.92
CA THR A 127 7.64 -9.13 -16.10
C THR A 127 8.19 -8.54 -17.41
N ARG A 128 8.07 -9.29 -18.49
CA ARG A 128 8.52 -8.91 -19.84
C ARG A 128 7.34 -8.39 -20.66
N ASP A 129 7.65 -7.58 -21.68
CA ASP A 129 6.65 -7.12 -22.64
C ASP A 129 6.36 -8.15 -23.73
N ARG A 130 7.31 -9.07 -23.99
CA ARG A 130 7.18 -10.12 -25.02
C ARG A 130 7.78 -11.44 -24.53
N PRO A 131 7.00 -12.51 -24.39
CA PRO A 131 5.52 -12.48 -24.37
C PRO A 131 5.04 -11.70 -23.15
N TYR A 132 3.95 -10.96 -23.31
CA TYR A 132 3.47 -10.03 -22.28
C TYR A 132 3.13 -10.75 -20.96
N GLY A 133 3.64 -10.21 -19.86
CA GLY A 133 3.41 -10.72 -18.52
C GLY A 133 4.26 -11.93 -18.12
N MET A 134 5.16 -12.42 -18.99
CA MET A 134 6.10 -13.48 -18.62
C MET A 134 7.12 -12.94 -17.62
N THR A 135 7.31 -13.65 -16.51
CA THR A 135 8.30 -13.30 -15.48
C THR A 135 9.72 -13.54 -15.97
N THR A 136 10.72 -13.31 -15.13
CA THR A 136 12.11 -13.68 -15.41
C THR A 136 12.31 -15.19 -15.56
N ARG A 137 11.39 -15.99 -15.02
CA ARG A 137 11.36 -17.46 -15.22
C ARG A 137 10.49 -17.80 -16.42
N ALA A 138 11.07 -18.48 -17.41
CA ALA A 138 10.38 -18.88 -18.62
C ALA A 138 9.14 -19.76 -18.32
N GLY A 139 8.03 -19.48 -19.00
CA GLY A 139 6.76 -20.20 -18.84
C GLY A 139 5.97 -19.84 -17.59
N VAL A 140 6.43 -18.90 -16.77
CA VAL A 140 5.72 -18.38 -15.61
C VAL A 140 5.27 -16.95 -15.90
N PHE A 141 3.98 -16.68 -15.71
CA PHE A 141 3.35 -15.40 -16.00
C PHE A 141 2.74 -14.78 -14.74
N SER A 142 2.68 -13.44 -14.71
CA SER A 142 2.13 -12.69 -13.60
C SER A 142 1.46 -11.41 -14.07
N SER A 143 0.42 -10.96 -13.35
CA SER A 143 -0.28 -9.70 -13.60
C SER A 143 -0.98 -9.17 -12.33
N GLY A 144 -1.62 -8.00 -12.46
CA GLY A 144 -2.38 -7.37 -11.38
C GLY A 144 -1.47 -6.73 -10.33
N ASP A 145 -1.97 -6.63 -9.11
CA ASP A 145 -1.34 -5.87 -8.03
C ASP A 145 0.07 -6.36 -7.66
N VAL A 146 0.37 -7.63 -7.87
CA VAL A 146 1.70 -8.19 -7.59
C VAL A 146 2.77 -7.72 -8.59
N VAL A 147 2.36 -7.17 -9.74
CA VAL A 147 3.24 -6.61 -10.79
C VAL A 147 3.21 -5.08 -10.78
N HIS A 148 2.01 -4.49 -10.71
CA HIS A 148 1.81 -3.06 -10.94
C HIS A 148 1.52 -2.26 -9.66
N GLY A 149 1.44 -2.93 -8.51
CA GLY A 149 1.00 -2.33 -7.24
C GLY A 149 -0.53 -2.32 -7.10
N PRO A 150 -1.03 -1.98 -5.90
CA PRO A 150 -2.45 -1.94 -5.62
C PRO A 150 -3.19 -0.98 -6.55
N ALA A 151 -4.20 -1.50 -7.25
CA ALA A 151 -4.97 -0.76 -8.23
C ALA A 151 -6.44 -1.24 -8.24
N THR A 152 -7.19 -0.87 -9.28
CA THR A 152 -8.60 -1.26 -9.41
C THR A 152 -8.74 -2.66 -10.00
N VAL A 153 -9.83 -3.35 -9.63
CA VAL A 153 -10.21 -4.65 -10.23
C VAL A 153 -10.29 -4.57 -11.75
N VAL A 154 -10.78 -3.46 -12.29
CA VAL A 154 -10.90 -3.23 -13.74
C VAL A 154 -9.52 -3.26 -14.42
N LEU A 155 -8.51 -2.65 -13.82
CA LEU A 155 -7.14 -2.69 -14.33
C LEU A 155 -6.56 -4.11 -14.24
N ALA A 156 -6.76 -4.82 -13.14
CA ALA A 156 -6.32 -6.20 -13.00
C ALA A 156 -6.93 -7.10 -14.09
N MET A 157 -8.23 -6.96 -14.37
CA MET A 157 -8.92 -7.68 -15.46
C MET A 157 -8.37 -7.33 -16.84
N LYS A 158 -8.09 -6.03 -17.09
CA LYS A 158 -7.51 -5.59 -18.37
C LYS A 158 -6.12 -6.20 -18.58
N GLU A 159 -5.29 -6.17 -17.55
CA GLU A 159 -3.95 -6.75 -17.60
C GLU A 159 -3.98 -8.28 -17.77
N SER A 160 -4.87 -8.97 -17.08
CA SER A 160 -5.05 -10.42 -17.20
C SER A 160 -5.39 -10.85 -18.63
N LYS A 161 -6.18 -10.07 -19.37
CA LYS A 161 -6.47 -10.34 -20.80
C LYS A 161 -5.22 -10.26 -21.66
N LYS A 162 -4.36 -9.27 -21.43
CA LYS A 162 -3.08 -9.16 -22.16
C LYS A 162 -2.15 -10.31 -21.85
N VAL A 163 -2.07 -10.71 -20.57
CA VAL A 163 -1.27 -11.84 -20.14
C VAL A 163 -1.77 -13.15 -20.74
N ALA A 164 -3.10 -13.35 -20.84
CA ALA A 164 -3.68 -14.51 -21.51
C ALA A 164 -3.22 -14.62 -22.97
N ALA A 165 -3.21 -13.51 -23.71
CA ALA A 165 -2.67 -13.46 -25.05
C ALA A 165 -1.17 -13.78 -25.10
N GLY A 166 -0.38 -13.27 -24.14
CA GLY A 166 1.04 -13.58 -23.99
C GLY A 166 1.31 -15.06 -23.72
N ILE A 167 0.48 -15.69 -22.90
CA ILE A 167 0.55 -17.15 -22.66
C ILE A 167 0.28 -17.93 -23.94
N ALA A 168 -0.77 -17.56 -24.71
CA ALA A 168 -1.06 -18.21 -25.97
C ALA A 168 0.14 -18.13 -26.95
N GLN A 169 0.70 -16.92 -27.12
CA GLN A 169 1.90 -16.71 -27.96
C GLN A 169 3.07 -17.58 -27.53
N TYR A 170 3.32 -17.68 -26.22
CA TYR A 170 4.39 -18.52 -25.69
C TYR A 170 4.18 -20.02 -25.98
N VAL A 171 2.95 -20.49 -25.79
CA VAL A 171 2.59 -21.90 -26.04
C VAL A 171 2.71 -22.24 -27.52
N ASP A 172 2.23 -21.36 -28.41
CA ASP A 172 2.31 -21.57 -29.85
C ASP A 172 3.77 -21.56 -30.32
N ALA A 173 4.60 -20.64 -29.87
CA ALA A 173 6.01 -20.61 -30.17
C ALA A 173 6.74 -21.87 -29.68
N LYS A 174 6.38 -22.37 -28.50
CA LYS A 174 6.95 -23.62 -27.96
C LYS A 174 6.60 -24.84 -28.80
N LYS A 175 5.34 -24.98 -29.23
CA LYS A 175 4.90 -26.06 -30.13
C LYS A 175 5.67 -26.03 -31.44
N LEU A 176 5.80 -24.87 -32.09
CA LEU A 176 6.56 -24.73 -33.33
C LEU A 176 8.02 -25.19 -33.18
N LEU A 177 8.66 -24.88 -32.04
CA LEU A 177 10.03 -25.33 -31.76
C LEU A 177 10.10 -26.86 -31.55
N GLU A 178 9.11 -27.46 -30.89
CA GLU A 178 9.02 -28.91 -30.70
C GLU A 178 8.82 -29.64 -32.03
N ASP A 179 7.96 -29.12 -32.92
CA ASP A 179 7.71 -29.66 -34.26
C ASP A 179 8.99 -29.58 -35.13
N CYS A 180 9.71 -28.48 -35.09
CA CYS A 180 10.98 -28.31 -35.83
C CYS A 180 12.09 -29.31 -35.39
N THR A 181 12.14 -29.60 -34.07
CA THR A 181 13.15 -30.56 -33.56
C THR A 181 12.81 -32.02 -33.87
N MET A 182 11.56 -32.34 -34.16
CA MET A 182 11.14 -33.70 -34.57
C MET A 182 11.51 -33.98 -36.04
N ASP A 183 11.49 -32.97 -36.89
CA ASP A 183 11.85 -33.11 -38.32
C ASP A 183 13.37 -33.36 -38.56
N GLU A 184 14.22 -32.88 -37.66
CA GLU A 184 15.68 -33.13 -37.73
C GLU A 184 16.08 -34.58 -37.35
N THR A 185 15.16 -35.33 -36.76
CA THR A 185 15.46 -36.74 -36.35
C THR A 185 15.18 -37.75 -37.46
N ILE A 186 14.73 -37.28 -38.65
CA ILE A 186 14.39 -38.15 -39.82
C ILE A 186 15.49 -38.07 -40.93
N LEU A 187 16.54 -37.31 -40.70
CA LEU A 187 17.71 -37.24 -41.57
C LEU A 187 18.89 -38.01 -40.96
#